data_617c4fc56dbeb7a5246f7ce5feb624c8
#
_entry.id   617c4fc56dbeb7a5246f7ce5feb624c8
#
_cell.length_a   1.000
_cell.length_b   1.000
_cell.length_c   1.000
_cell.angle_alpha   90.00
_cell.angle_beta   90.00
_cell.angle_gamma   90.00
#
_symmetry.space_group_name_H-M   'P 1'
#
loop_
_entity.id
_entity.type
_entity.pdbx_description
1 polymer ?
#
loop_
_entity_poly.entity_id
_entity_poly.type
_entity_poly.pdbx_seq_one_letter_code
_entity_poly.pdbx_strand_id
1 'polypeptide(L)'
;MQWFKSLFTPKAPVTPKATPIPAAVDFEVPRYPPFMKGLPTIEPERLLAQHPEILAHYKRSVIVTPEQYEQFYIGALRRFAAYAHLLPASQTHHHRGAGGLLRHSMEVALWSLQGADNMLLSMGKSPAQRRAIEPRWQLTAFLAGLCHDVGKPATDMTITDSDRNITWKPLTEDLYEWAKRNSLKAYFLDWRPGRGKQHVSLSNLLAERIIGPEALQWIDEGGTELVVWLMEALSGNPGATNPLYDLVIRADSSSTERDLKTMGVAMAGYEL
;
A
#
# COMPACT_ATOMS: atom_id res chain seq x y z
N MET A 1 -19.12 32.63 42.10
CA MET A 1 -18.96 32.65 40.62
C MET A 1 -17.65 31.95 40.23
N GLN A 2 -17.46 30.68 40.63
CA GLN A 2 -16.20 29.94 40.45
C GLN A 2 -16.40 28.46 40.04
N TRP A 3 -17.58 28.08 39.55
CA TRP A 3 -17.96 26.68 39.26
C TRP A 3 -18.04 26.29 37.78
N PHE A 4 -17.70 27.18 36.83
CA PHE A 4 -17.89 26.95 35.40
C PHE A 4 -16.57 26.80 34.59
N LYS A 5 -15.39 26.74 35.22
CA LYS A 5 -14.10 26.65 34.49
C LYS A 5 -13.49 25.27 34.36
N SER A 6 -14.15 24.19 34.82
CA SER A 6 -13.53 22.83 34.76
C SER A 6 -14.08 21.87 33.70
N LEU A 7 -15.02 22.31 32.86
CA LEU A 7 -15.68 21.43 31.87
C LEU A 7 -15.11 21.49 30.44
N PHE A 8 -14.12 22.32 30.16
CA PHE A 8 -13.51 22.44 28.83
C PHE A 8 -11.98 22.49 28.89
N THR A 9 -11.36 21.56 29.59
CA THR A 9 -9.95 21.23 29.33
C THR A 9 -9.95 20.25 28.14
N PRO A 10 -9.43 20.65 26.96
CA PRO A 10 -9.26 19.69 25.88
C PRO A 10 -8.32 18.60 26.39
N LYS A 11 -8.80 17.36 26.40
CA LYS A 11 -7.96 16.20 26.64
C LYS A 11 -6.89 16.22 25.55
N ALA A 12 -5.61 16.32 25.94
CA ALA A 12 -4.52 16.23 24.99
C ALA A 12 -4.71 14.98 24.11
N PRO A 13 -4.52 15.08 22.79
CA PRO A 13 -4.65 13.94 21.92
C PRO A 13 -3.67 12.86 22.41
N VAL A 14 -4.21 11.69 22.73
CA VAL A 14 -3.41 10.51 23.04
C VAL A 14 -2.72 10.12 21.74
N THR A 15 -1.47 10.53 21.58
CA THR A 15 -0.61 10.06 20.49
C THR A 15 -0.51 8.55 20.62
N PRO A 16 -0.95 7.77 19.64
CA PRO A 16 -0.75 6.32 19.67
C PRO A 16 0.76 6.07 19.72
N LYS A 17 1.19 5.35 20.74
CA LYS A 17 2.59 4.94 20.88
C LYS A 17 2.92 4.08 19.64
N ALA A 18 3.82 4.57 18.76
CA ALA A 18 4.27 3.85 17.59
C ALA A 18 4.77 2.46 18.04
N THR A 19 4.09 1.41 17.57
CA THR A 19 4.58 0.05 17.77
C THR A 19 5.74 -0.17 16.78
N PRO A 20 6.97 -0.39 17.24
CA PRO A 20 8.10 -0.61 16.35
C PRO A 20 7.81 -1.81 15.44
N ILE A 21 8.18 -1.70 14.14
CA ILE A 21 8.16 -2.85 13.24
C ILE A 21 9.20 -3.86 13.78
N PRO A 22 8.80 -5.09 14.12
CA PRO A 22 9.73 -6.08 14.66
C PRO A 22 10.82 -6.42 13.65
N ALA A 23 11.97 -6.87 14.12
CA ALA A 23 13.02 -7.41 13.24
C ALA A 23 12.47 -8.58 12.41
N ALA A 24 12.98 -8.74 11.18
CA ALA A 24 12.59 -9.84 10.30
C ALA A 24 12.76 -11.18 11.04
N VAL A 25 11.70 -11.98 11.06
CA VAL A 25 11.70 -13.30 11.69
C VAL A 25 11.51 -14.32 10.59
N ASP A 26 12.35 -15.34 10.60
CA ASP A 26 12.24 -16.47 9.67
C ASP A 26 10.97 -17.27 10.01
N PHE A 27 10.03 -17.33 9.06
CA PHE A 27 8.84 -18.15 9.13
C PHE A 27 8.58 -18.79 7.77
N GLU A 28 8.08 -19.99 7.78
CA GLU A 28 7.87 -20.78 6.57
C GLU A 28 6.66 -20.24 5.77
N VAL A 29 6.94 -19.35 4.82
CA VAL A 29 5.96 -18.87 3.84
C VAL A 29 6.23 -19.57 2.52
N PRO A 30 5.22 -20.17 1.85
CA PRO A 30 5.41 -20.77 0.55
C PRO A 30 5.83 -19.71 -0.46
N ARG A 31 6.97 -19.90 -1.12
CA ARG A 31 7.57 -18.89 -1.98
C ARG A 31 6.80 -18.71 -3.30
N TYR A 32 6.35 -19.81 -3.90
CA TYR A 32 5.72 -19.81 -5.22
C TYR A 32 4.45 -20.67 -5.24
N PRO A 33 3.49 -20.38 -6.15
CA PRO A 33 2.34 -21.25 -6.39
C PRO A 33 2.77 -22.61 -7.02
N PRO A 34 1.97 -23.67 -6.86
CA PRO A 34 0.68 -23.67 -6.16
C PRO A 34 0.84 -23.68 -4.64
N PHE A 35 0.01 -22.89 -3.94
CA PHE A 35 0.03 -22.80 -2.48
C PHE A 35 -0.78 -23.93 -1.85
N MET A 36 -0.32 -25.17 -2.00
CA MET A 36 -1.06 -26.40 -1.64
C MET A 36 -1.46 -26.48 -0.14
N LYS A 37 -0.67 -25.88 0.74
CA LYS A 37 -0.95 -25.82 2.18
C LYS A 37 -1.65 -24.53 2.60
N GLY A 38 -2.08 -23.71 1.64
CA GLY A 38 -2.60 -22.38 1.87
C GLY A 38 -1.52 -21.33 2.19
N LEU A 39 -1.96 -20.10 2.38
CA LEU A 39 -1.12 -18.97 2.80
C LEU A 39 -1.32 -18.75 4.30
N PRO A 40 -0.25 -18.77 5.12
CA PRO A 40 -0.37 -18.67 6.58
C PRO A 40 -0.86 -17.28 7.02
N THR A 41 -1.60 -17.23 8.13
CA THR A 41 -2.01 -15.97 8.76
C THR A 41 -0.87 -15.42 9.60
N ILE A 42 -0.35 -14.26 9.23
CA ILE A 42 0.85 -13.62 9.81
C ILE A 42 0.53 -12.18 10.17
N GLU A 43 1.08 -11.69 11.28
CA GLU A 43 0.92 -10.29 11.69
C GLU A 43 1.45 -9.33 10.60
N PRO A 44 0.69 -8.28 10.22
CA PRO A 44 1.08 -7.32 9.18
C PRO A 44 2.46 -6.70 9.40
N GLU A 45 2.83 -6.40 10.64
CA GLU A 45 4.13 -5.87 11.02
C GLU A 45 5.27 -6.82 10.68
N ARG A 46 5.05 -8.14 10.83
CA ARG A 46 6.03 -9.16 10.45
C ARG A 46 6.19 -9.26 8.93
N LEU A 47 5.12 -9.01 8.16
CA LEU A 47 5.20 -8.94 6.71
C LEU A 47 6.01 -7.72 6.26
N LEU A 48 5.77 -6.56 6.85
CA LEU A 48 6.54 -5.35 6.57
C LEU A 48 8.02 -5.50 6.93
N ALA A 49 8.32 -6.20 8.04
CA ALA A 49 9.68 -6.46 8.48
C ALA A 49 10.50 -7.31 7.48
N GLN A 50 9.86 -7.98 6.52
CA GLN A 50 10.55 -8.68 5.43
C GLN A 50 11.14 -7.75 4.36
N HIS A 51 10.82 -6.44 4.42
CA HIS A 51 11.23 -5.43 3.44
C HIS A 51 12.05 -4.28 4.06
N PRO A 52 13.10 -4.59 4.87
CA PRO A 52 13.81 -3.56 5.64
C PRO A 52 14.50 -2.52 4.75
N GLU A 53 14.97 -2.93 3.56
CA GLU A 53 15.62 -2.03 2.60
C GLU A 53 14.64 -0.98 2.05
N ILE A 54 13.43 -1.40 1.64
CA ILE A 54 12.40 -0.50 1.12
C ILE A 54 11.97 0.49 2.22
N LEU A 55 11.72 -0.01 3.44
CA LEU A 55 11.38 0.84 4.59
C LEU A 55 12.48 1.86 4.91
N ALA A 56 13.74 1.44 4.84
CA ALA A 56 14.87 2.35 5.04
C ALA A 56 14.97 3.40 3.93
N HIS A 57 14.63 3.04 2.68
CA HIS A 57 14.57 3.99 1.57
C HIS A 57 13.47 5.03 1.78
N TYR A 58 12.24 4.63 2.14
CA TYR A 58 11.18 5.58 2.47
C TYR A 58 11.63 6.60 3.51
N LYS A 59 12.15 6.11 4.66
CA LYS A 59 12.57 6.98 5.76
C LYS A 59 13.61 8.01 5.36
N ARG A 60 14.47 7.69 4.38
CA ARG A 60 15.49 8.63 3.88
C ARG A 60 14.98 9.61 2.83
N SER A 61 13.91 9.24 2.11
CA SER A 61 13.40 10.01 0.96
C SER A 61 12.34 11.04 1.33
N VAL A 62 11.69 10.91 2.50
CA VAL A 62 10.56 11.77 2.86
C VAL A 62 10.98 12.97 3.70
N ILE A 63 10.27 14.09 3.48
CA ILE A 63 10.50 15.37 4.18
C ILE A 63 9.32 15.62 5.12
N VAL A 64 9.20 14.80 6.17
CA VAL A 64 8.12 14.88 7.18
C VAL A 64 8.69 14.66 8.58
N THR A 65 7.93 15.02 9.62
CA THR A 65 8.32 14.70 10.99
C THR A 65 8.24 13.19 11.25
N PRO A 66 8.94 12.67 12.28
CA PRO A 66 8.83 11.25 12.66
C PRO A 66 7.37 10.82 12.95
N GLU A 67 6.58 11.69 13.56
CA GLU A 67 5.17 11.44 13.87
C GLU A 67 4.33 11.35 12.58
N GLN A 68 4.53 12.26 11.62
CA GLN A 68 3.87 12.22 10.32
C GLN A 68 4.30 11.01 9.51
N TYR A 69 5.58 10.62 9.56
CA TYR A 69 6.07 9.41 8.91
C TYR A 69 5.37 8.17 9.45
N GLU A 70 5.29 8.04 10.76
CA GLU A 70 4.62 6.91 11.40
C GLU A 70 3.12 6.90 11.09
N GLN A 71 2.45 8.05 11.15
CA GLN A 71 1.02 8.15 10.95
C GLN A 71 0.62 7.90 9.48
N PHE A 72 1.29 8.56 8.54
CA PHE A 72 0.85 8.59 7.14
C PHE A 72 1.48 7.47 6.30
N TYR A 73 2.79 7.25 6.43
CA TYR A 73 3.51 6.25 5.62
C TYR A 73 3.40 4.86 6.25
N ILE A 74 3.86 4.69 7.48
CA ILE A 74 3.81 3.38 8.15
C ILE A 74 2.37 2.97 8.43
N GLY A 75 1.50 3.89 8.81
CA GLY A 75 0.07 3.63 9.00
C GLY A 75 -0.59 3.08 7.74
N ALA A 76 -0.35 3.69 6.56
CA ALA A 76 -0.86 3.20 5.29
C ALA A 76 -0.27 1.82 4.91
N LEU A 77 1.03 1.62 5.11
CA LEU A 77 1.69 0.33 4.87
C LEU A 77 1.10 -0.79 5.74
N ARG A 78 0.83 -0.53 7.02
CA ARG A 78 0.19 -1.51 7.92
C ARG A 78 -1.22 -1.88 7.45
N ARG A 79 -2.03 -0.89 7.10
CA ARG A 79 -3.38 -1.14 6.57
C ARG A 79 -3.32 -1.90 5.25
N PHE A 80 -2.41 -1.54 4.36
CA PHE A 80 -2.22 -2.29 3.11
C PHE A 80 -1.73 -3.72 3.35
N ALA A 81 -0.79 -3.93 4.27
CA ALA A 81 -0.30 -5.26 4.64
C ALA A 81 -1.39 -6.12 5.31
N ALA A 82 -2.29 -5.54 6.10
CA ALA A 82 -3.45 -6.23 6.66
C ALA A 82 -4.45 -6.61 5.55
N TYR A 83 -4.66 -5.73 4.57
CA TYR A 83 -5.59 -5.94 3.47
C TYR A 83 -5.07 -6.94 2.43
N ALA A 84 -3.89 -6.69 1.85
CA ALA A 84 -3.31 -7.51 0.79
C ALA A 84 -2.62 -8.78 1.31
N HIS A 85 -2.11 -8.72 2.51
CA HIS A 85 -1.44 -9.79 3.25
C HIS A 85 -0.41 -10.54 2.37
N LEU A 86 -0.54 -11.87 2.24
CA LEU A 86 0.33 -12.71 1.41
C LEU A 86 -0.20 -12.94 -0.01
N LEU A 87 -1.16 -12.14 -0.49
CA LEU A 87 -1.67 -12.32 -1.84
C LEU A 87 -0.59 -12.01 -2.90
N PRO A 88 -0.53 -12.79 -3.99
CA PRO A 88 0.33 -12.51 -5.14
C PRO A 88 -0.21 -11.35 -5.96
N ALA A 89 0.66 -10.63 -6.69
CA ALA A 89 0.24 -9.57 -7.60
C ALA A 89 -0.33 -10.10 -8.93
N SER A 90 0.12 -11.28 -9.37
CA SER A 90 -0.35 -11.93 -10.60
C SER A 90 -0.38 -13.44 -10.46
N GLN A 91 -1.08 -14.12 -11.37
CA GLN A 91 -1.13 -15.58 -11.41
C GLN A 91 0.14 -16.19 -12.02
N THR A 92 0.64 -15.62 -13.12
CA THR A 92 1.68 -16.23 -13.96
C THR A 92 2.81 -15.29 -14.33
N HIS A 93 2.65 -13.99 -14.10
CA HIS A 93 3.59 -12.96 -14.50
C HIS A 93 4.50 -12.53 -13.33
N HIS A 94 4.73 -11.22 -13.18
CA HIS A 94 5.55 -10.64 -12.13
C HIS A 94 4.94 -10.83 -10.74
N HIS A 95 5.75 -10.85 -9.70
CA HIS A 95 5.35 -10.90 -8.29
C HIS A 95 4.29 -11.97 -7.98
N ARG A 96 4.44 -13.16 -8.59
CA ARG A 96 3.50 -14.29 -8.43
C ARG A 96 3.67 -15.06 -7.10
N GLY A 97 4.68 -14.74 -6.32
CA GLY A 97 4.93 -15.36 -5.02
C GLY A 97 4.00 -14.88 -3.92
N ALA A 98 4.03 -15.56 -2.79
CA ALA A 98 3.34 -15.12 -1.59
C ALA A 98 3.86 -13.74 -1.15
N GLY A 99 2.94 -12.81 -0.82
CA GLY A 99 3.26 -11.42 -0.51
C GLY A 99 3.64 -10.57 -1.73
N GLY A 100 3.50 -11.11 -2.94
CA GLY A 100 3.89 -10.42 -4.17
C GLY A 100 3.17 -9.10 -4.37
N LEU A 101 1.87 -9.02 -4.03
CA LEU A 101 1.10 -7.79 -4.14
C LEU A 101 1.61 -6.70 -3.17
N LEU A 102 1.90 -7.07 -1.92
CA LEU A 102 2.48 -6.14 -0.94
C LEU A 102 3.83 -5.63 -1.43
N ARG A 103 4.74 -6.52 -1.83
CA ARG A 103 6.07 -6.15 -2.31
C ARG A 103 6.02 -5.25 -3.54
N HIS A 104 5.23 -5.63 -4.55
CA HIS A 104 5.04 -4.85 -5.77
C HIS A 104 4.53 -3.44 -5.46
N SER A 105 3.46 -3.34 -4.67
CA SER A 105 2.89 -2.04 -4.28
C SER A 105 3.87 -1.18 -3.49
N MET A 106 4.69 -1.78 -2.62
CA MET A 106 5.77 -1.06 -1.93
C MET A 106 6.85 -0.56 -2.91
N GLU A 107 7.26 -1.36 -3.88
CA GLU A 107 8.24 -0.93 -4.90
C GLU A 107 7.69 0.21 -5.75
N VAL A 108 6.44 0.10 -6.22
CA VAL A 108 5.78 1.15 -7.01
C VAL A 108 5.63 2.44 -6.20
N ALA A 109 5.26 2.34 -4.92
CA ALA A 109 5.20 3.49 -4.02
C ALA A 109 6.56 4.18 -3.85
N LEU A 110 7.65 3.40 -3.71
CA LEU A 110 9.01 3.94 -3.58
C LEU A 110 9.42 4.70 -4.85
N TRP A 111 9.22 4.13 -6.03
CA TRP A 111 9.62 4.77 -7.26
C TRP A 111 8.73 5.94 -7.65
N SER A 112 7.44 5.90 -7.31
CA SER A 112 6.55 7.06 -7.43
C SER A 112 7.02 8.21 -6.54
N LEU A 113 7.38 7.91 -5.29
CA LEU A 113 7.95 8.89 -4.36
C LEU A 113 9.24 9.50 -4.90
N GLN A 114 10.20 8.69 -5.38
CA GLN A 114 11.46 9.16 -5.95
C GLN A 114 11.26 9.96 -7.25
N GLY A 115 10.30 9.56 -8.08
CA GLY A 115 9.93 10.30 -9.27
C GLY A 115 9.28 11.64 -8.96
N ALA A 116 8.52 11.73 -7.87
CA ALA A 116 7.91 12.97 -7.40
C ALA A 116 8.94 14.03 -7.01
N ASP A 117 10.08 13.63 -6.45
CA ASP A 117 11.17 14.53 -6.07
C ASP A 117 11.79 15.25 -7.29
N ASN A 118 11.72 14.61 -8.46
CA ASN A 118 12.23 15.18 -9.70
C ASN A 118 11.20 16.07 -10.43
N MET A 119 9.99 16.21 -9.90
CA MET A 119 8.91 17.01 -10.50
C MET A 119 8.80 18.37 -9.80
N LEU A 120 9.04 19.44 -10.56
CA LEU A 120 8.98 20.81 -10.05
C LEU A 120 7.53 21.33 -10.00
N LEU A 121 6.67 20.73 -9.17
CA LEU A 121 5.30 21.24 -8.94
C LEU A 121 5.28 22.65 -8.33
N SER A 122 6.39 23.03 -7.74
CA SER A 122 6.53 24.29 -7.02
C SER A 122 7.17 25.40 -7.84
N MET A 123 7.29 25.25 -9.17
CA MET A 123 7.80 26.34 -10.04
C MET A 123 6.96 27.63 -9.86
N GLY A 124 7.64 28.73 -9.58
CA GLY A 124 7.00 30.03 -9.33
C GLY A 124 6.45 30.23 -7.92
N LYS A 125 6.52 29.24 -7.02
CA LYS A 125 6.07 29.34 -5.61
C LYS A 125 7.20 29.88 -4.70
N SER A 126 6.80 30.61 -3.66
CA SER A 126 7.74 31.06 -2.62
C SER A 126 8.33 29.87 -1.84
N PRO A 127 9.50 30.02 -1.18
CA PRO A 127 10.06 28.96 -0.34
C PRO A 127 9.12 28.45 0.76
N ALA A 128 8.28 29.31 1.30
CA ALA A 128 7.27 28.91 2.31
C ALA A 128 6.19 28.01 1.70
N GLN A 129 5.68 28.37 0.51
CA GLN A 129 4.69 27.57 -0.23
C GLN A 129 5.27 26.21 -0.64
N ARG A 130 6.54 26.16 -1.09
CA ARG A 130 7.23 24.90 -1.41
C ARG A 130 7.26 23.97 -0.20
N ARG A 131 7.76 24.46 0.94
CA ARG A 131 7.82 23.67 2.19
C ARG A 131 6.45 23.12 2.62
N ALA A 132 5.37 23.80 2.28
CA ALA A 132 4.03 23.33 2.60
C ALA A 132 3.51 22.25 1.62
N ILE A 133 3.86 22.34 0.34
CA ILE A 133 3.30 21.49 -0.73
C ILE A 133 4.16 20.25 -0.97
N GLU A 134 5.48 20.37 -1.00
CA GLU A 134 6.38 19.26 -1.38
C GLU A 134 6.19 17.99 -0.51
N PRO A 135 6.09 18.04 0.82
CA PRO A 135 5.85 16.86 1.63
C PRO A 135 4.49 16.19 1.33
N ARG A 136 3.47 17.00 1.01
CA ARG A 136 2.12 16.51 0.66
C ARG A 136 2.10 15.87 -0.72
N TRP A 137 2.83 16.44 -1.66
CA TRP A 137 3.03 15.86 -2.98
C TRP A 137 3.77 14.53 -2.91
N GLN A 138 4.84 14.42 -2.11
CA GLN A 138 5.53 13.17 -1.85
C GLN A 138 4.59 12.10 -1.30
N LEU A 139 3.77 12.45 -0.30
CA LEU A 139 2.79 11.52 0.26
C LEU A 139 1.74 11.10 -0.78
N THR A 140 1.25 12.05 -1.59
CA THR A 140 0.30 11.77 -2.67
C THR A 140 0.86 10.76 -3.67
N ALA A 141 2.11 10.93 -4.11
CA ALA A 141 2.78 10.03 -5.03
C ALA A 141 3.02 8.64 -4.41
N PHE A 142 3.44 8.59 -3.14
CA PHE A 142 3.59 7.35 -2.40
C PHE A 142 2.27 6.58 -2.31
N LEU A 143 1.17 7.24 -1.93
CA LEU A 143 -0.14 6.61 -1.76
C LEU A 143 -0.73 6.16 -3.10
N ALA A 144 -0.54 6.92 -4.18
CA ALA A 144 -0.95 6.51 -5.51
C ALA A 144 -0.23 5.23 -5.94
N GLY A 145 1.09 5.17 -5.75
CA GLY A 145 1.87 3.97 -6.04
C GLY A 145 1.49 2.78 -5.15
N LEU A 146 1.26 3.00 -3.85
CA LEU A 146 0.86 1.94 -2.92
C LEU A 146 -0.51 1.34 -3.29
N CYS A 147 -1.46 2.18 -3.69
CA CYS A 147 -2.85 1.78 -3.90
C CYS A 147 -3.22 1.49 -5.36
N HIS A 148 -2.29 1.60 -6.34
CA HIS A 148 -2.63 1.47 -7.77
C HIS A 148 -3.32 0.13 -8.11
N ASP A 149 -2.94 -0.95 -7.44
CA ASP A 149 -3.44 -2.31 -7.62
C ASP A 149 -4.35 -2.80 -6.46
N VAL A 150 -4.77 -1.91 -5.57
CA VAL A 150 -5.57 -2.27 -4.38
C VAL A 150 -6.90 -2.97 -4.73
N GLY A 151 -7.42 -2.77 -5.92
CA GLY A 151 -8.64 -3.41 -6.40
C GLY A 151 -8.48 -4.89 -6.78
N LYS A 152 -7.27 -5.38 -7.09
CA LYS A 152 -7.04 -6.76 -7.57
C LYS A 152 -7.61 -7.85 -6.66
N PRO A 153 -7.43 -7.83 -5.33
CA PRO A 153 -8.03 -8.85 -4.48
C PRO A 153 -9.54 -8.95 -4.60
N ALA A 154 -10.23 -7.84 -4.84
CA ALA A 154 -11.68 -7.81 -4.93
C ALA A 154 -12.22 -8.35 -6.26
N THR A 155 -11.49 -8.19 -7.35
CA THR A 155 -11.95 -8.57 -8.69
C THR A 155 -11.35 -9.87 -9.20
N ASP A 156 -10.08 -10.13 -8.87
CA ASP A 156 -9.30 -11.18 -9.51
C ASP A 156 -9.24 -12.47 -8.70
N MET A 157 -9.58 -12.42 -7.42
CA MET A 157 -9.33 -13.50 -6.47
C MET A 157 -10.59 -13.89 -5.69
N THR A 158 -10.65 -15.15 -5.27
CA THR A 158 -11.57 -15.65 -4.25
C THR A 158 -10.75 -16.29 -3.16
N ILE A 159 -10.91 -15.82 -1.93
CA ILE A 159 -10.17 -16.29 -0.76
C ILE A 159 -11.11 -17.01 0.18
N THR A 160 -10.75 -18.23 0.58
CA THR A 160 -11.56 -19.10 1.41
C THR A 160 -10.73 -19.76 2.52
N ASP A 161 -11.44 -20.38 3.50
CA ASP A 161 -10.85 -21.37 4.40
C ASP A 161 -10.53 -22.68 3.66
N SER A 162 -9.95 -23.66 4.36
CA SER A 162 -9.56 -24.97 3.81
C SER A 162 -10.74 -25.75 3.23
N ASP A 163 -11.91 -25.63 3.84
CA ASP A 163 -13.11 -26.39 3.51
C ASP A 163 -14.03 -25.63 2.55
N ARG A 164 -13.65 -24.41 2.15
CA ARG A 164 -14.42 -23.51 1.29
C ARG A 164 -15.78 -23.11 1.85
N ASN A 165 -15.93 -23.16 3.18
CA ASN A 165 -17.19 -22.83 3.87
C ASN A 165 -17.40 -21.33 4.04
N ILE A 166 -16.31 -20.58 4.24
CA ILE A 166 -16.34 -19.14 4.41
C ILE A 166 -15.45 -18.45 3.36
N THR A 167 -15.92 -17.30 2.89
CA THR A 167 -15.23 -16.52 1.86
C THR A 167 -14.98 -15.11 2.39
N TRP A 168 -13.75 -14.64 2.23
CA TRP A 168 -13.38 -13.27 2.52
C TRP A 168 -14.14 -12.26 1.65
N LYS A 169 -14.51 -11.12 2.26
CA LYS A 169 -15.25 -10.03 1.62
C LYS A 169 -14.37 -8.77 1.56
N PRO A 170 -13.54 -8.58 0.52
CA PRO A 170 -12.53 -7.53 0.46
C PRO A 170 -13.08 -6.09 0.55
N LEU A 171 -14.34 -5.88 0.17
CA LEU A 171 -14.96 -4.55 0.25
C LEU A 171 -15.32 -4.13 1.68
N THR A 172 -15.41 -5.07 2.62
CA THR A 172 -15.91 -4.79 3.96
C THR A 172 -14.91 -5.02 5.08
N GLU A 173 -13.87 -5.83 4.85
CA GLU A 173 -12.88 -6.17 5.88
C GLU A 173 -11.51 -6.49 5.29
N ASP A 174 -10.46 -6.37 6.09
CA ASP A 174 -9.10 -6.72 5.72
C ASP A 174 -8.90 -8.23 5.81
N LEU A 175 -8.03 -8.78 4.96
CA LEU A 175 -7.78 -10.22 4.89
C LEU A 175 -7.23 -10.77 6.20
N TYR A 176 -6.30 -10.05 6.83
CA TYR A 176 -5.74 -10.44 8.12
C TYR A 176 -6.81 -10.48 9.22
N GLU A 177 -7.65 -9.44 9.33
CA GLU A 177 -8.70 -9.38 10.34
C GLU A 177 -9.77 -10.47 10.11
N TRP A 178 -10.12 -10.75 8.84
CA TRP A 178 -11.01 -11.86 8.51
C TRP A 178 -10.43 -13.22 8.93
N ALA A 179 -9.17 -13.49 8.59
CA ALA A 179 -8.50 -14.73 8.94
C ALA A 179 -8.37 -14.91 10.46
N LYS A 180 -7.99 -13.84 11.18
CA LYS A 180 -7.86 -13.82 12.64
C LYS A 180 -9.22 -14.05 13.33
N ARG A 181 -10.26 -13.33 12.92
CA ARG A 181 -11.62 -13.46 13.47
C ARG A 181 -12.17 -14.88 13.32
N ASN A 182 -11.83 -15.56 12.22
CA ASN A 182 -12.23 -16.93 11.96
C ASN A 182 -11.21 -17.98 12.47
N SER A 183 -10.17 -17.55 13.22
CA SER A 183 -9.13 -18.41 13.78
C SER A 183 -8.42 -19.29 12.73
N LEU A 184 -8.27 -18.76 11.50
CA LEU A 184 -7.62 -19.48 10.41
C LEU A 184 -6.11 -19.44 10.56
N LYS A 185 -5.46 -20.60 10.56
CA LYS A 185 -4.00 -20.71 10.50
C LYS A 185 -3.46 -20.42 9.09
N ALA A 186 -4.27 -20.73 8.08
CA ALA A 186 -4.00 -20.49 6.68
C ALA A 186 -5.30 -20.27 5.91
N TYR A 187 -5.20 -19.57 4.78
CA TYR A 187 -6.31 -19.35 3.84
C TYR A 187 -5.87 -19.74 2.43
N PHE A 188 -6.85 -19.95 1.53
CA PHE A 188 -6.66 -20.49 0.20
C PHE A 188 -7.11 -19.50 -0.86
N LEU A 189 -6.38 -19.46 -1.97
CA LEU A 189 -6.59 -18.55 -3.09
C LEU A 189 -7.02 -19.32 -4.33
N ASP A 190 -8.14 -18.92 -4.91
CA ASP A 190 -8.54 -19.29 -6.27
C ASP A 190 -8.59 -18.04 -7.16
N TRP A 191 -8.06 -18.15 -8.38
CA TRP A 191 -8.13 -17.07 -9.35
C TRP A 191 -9.46 -17.11 -10.10
N ARG A 192 -10.12 -15.94 -10.20
CA ARG A 192 -11.37 -15.82 -10.96
C ARG A 192 -11.09 -15.82 -12.47
N PRO A 193 -11.92 -16.49 -13.30
CA PRO A 193 -11.85 -16.40 -14.74
C PRO A 193 -12.31 -15.02 -15.26
N GLY A 194 -11.92 -14.66 -16.48
CA GLY A 194 -12.39 -13.44 -17.16
C GLY A 194 -11.92 -12.13 -16.54
N ARG A 195 -10.81 -12.14 -15.80
CA ARG A 195 -10.19 -10.97 -15.20
C ARG A 195 -9.74 -9.97 -16.26
N GLY A 196 -9.94 -8.71 -15.99
CA GLY A 196 -9.50 -7.62 -16.83
C GLY A 196 -9.13 -6.41 -15.96
N LYS A 197 -9.25 -5.20 -16.49
CA LYS A 197 -8.98 -3.96 -15.74
C LYS A 197 -10.12 -3.55 -14.79
N GLN A 198 -10.99 -4.48 -14.37
CA GLN A 198 -12.13 -4.20 -13.50
C GLN A 198 -11.70 -3.72 -12.10
N HIS A 199 -10.52 -4.15 -11.63
CA HIS A 199 -9.96 -3.71 -10.35
C HIS A 199 -9.83 -2.20 -10.24
N VAL A 200 -9.55 -1.50 -11.34
CA VAL A 200 -9.41 -0.05 -11.39
C VAL A 200 -10.69 0.67 -10.93
N SER A 201 -11.86 0.12 -11.27
CA SER A 201 -13.15 0.70 -10.88
C SER A 201 -13.42 0.68 -9.36
N LEU A 202 -12.76 -0.22 -8.63
CA LEU A 202 -12.91 -0.36 -7.18
C LEU A 202 -11.76 0.29 -6.40
N SER A 203 -10.72 0.76 -7.09
CA SER A 203 -9.50 1.25 -6.44
C SER A 203 -9.77 2.41 -5.50
N ASN A 204 -10.55 3.40 -5.90
CA ASN A 204 -10.86 4.56 -5.04
C ASN A 204 -11.59 4.17 -3.75
N LEU A 205 -12.56 3.26 -3.85
CA LEU A 205 -13.31 2.79 -2.68
C LEU A 205 -12.42 2.04 -1.67
N LEU A 206 -11.50 1.23 -2.17
CA LEU A 206 -10.60 0.45 -1.33
C LEU A 206 -9.40 1.28 -0.83
N ALA A 207 -8.93 2.21 -1.64
CA ALA A 207 -7.81 3.09 -1.30
C ALA A 207 -8.14 4.00 -0.11
N GLU A 208 -9.37 4.49 0.01
CA GLU A 208 -9.79 5.32 1.14
C GLU A 208 -9.51 4.66 2.49
N ARG A 209 -9.76 3.35 2.62
CA ARG A 209 -9.45 2.58 3.84
C ARG A 209 -7.96 2.46 4.11
N ILE A 210 -7.15 2.36 3.05
CA ILE A 210 -5.68 2.26 3.17
C ILE A 210 -5.06 3.61 3.50
N ILE A 211 -5.52 4.67 2.86
CA ILE A 211 -5.00 6.03 3.02
C ILE A 211 -5.36 6.59 4.41
N GLY A 212 -6.63 6.49 4.77
CA GLY A 212 -7.19 7.02 6.01
C GLY A 212 -7.53 8.51 5.93
N PRO A 213 -8.52 8.96 6.73
CA PRO A 213 -9.06 10.31 6.65
C PRO A 213 -8.05 11.40 7.03
N GLU A 214 -7.16 11.14 7.97
CA GLU A 214 -6.16 12.11 8.42
C GLU A 214 -5.13 12.42 7.34
N ALA A 215 -4.71 11.40 6.56
CA ALA A 215 -3.79 11.59 5.45
C ALA A 215 -4.47 12.35 4.31
N LEU A 216 -5.72 12.03 3.98
CA LEU A 216 -6.49 12.75 2.98
C LEU A 216 -6.69 14.21 3.35
N GLN A 217 -7.05 14.49 4.61
CA GLN A 217 -7.18 15.86 5.11
C GLN A 217 -5.85 16.61 5.00
N TRP A 218 -4.75 16.00 5.45
CA TRP A 218 -3.44 16.63 5.39
C TRP A 218 -2.98 16.93 3.95
N ILE A 219 -3.29 16.07 2.99
CA ILE A 219 -3.01 16.31 1.57
C ILE A 219 -3.87 17.48 1.06
N ASP A 220 -5.18 17.50 1.36
CA ASP A 220 -6.13 18.54 0.91
C ASP A 220 -5.75 19.93 1.40
N GLU A 221 -5.20 20.04 2.61
CA GLU A 221 -4.64 21.29 3.14
C GLU A 221 -3.49 21.87 2.28
N GLY A 222 -2.86 21.07 1.44
CA GLY A 222 -1.83 21.48 0.49
C GLY A 222 -2.39 21.95 -0.87
N GLY A 223 -3.64 21.66 -1.11
CA GLY A 223 -4.39 21.96 -2.34
C GLY A 223 -5.26 20.78 -2.75
N THR A 224 -6.55 21.03 -2.95
CA THR A 224 -7.54 20.00 -3.32
C THR A 224 -7.17 19.30 -4.64
N GLU A 225 -6.40 19.93 -5.51
CA GLU A 225 -5.88 19.29 -6.73
C GLU A 225 -5.05 18.06 -6.47
N LEU A 226 -4.32 17.97 -5.34
CA LEU A 226 -3.53 16.78 -4.98
C LEU A 226 -4.43 15.57 -4.72
N VAL A 227 -5.56 15.77 -4.04
CA VAL A 227 -6.55 14.71 -3.80
C VAL A 227 -7.23 14.31 -5.09
N VAL A 228 -7.59 15.28 -5.95
CA VAL A 228 -8.19 15.01 -7.27
C VAL A 228 -7.23 14.17 -8.11
N TRP A 229 -5.96 14.56 -8.23
CA TRP A 229 -4.94 13.79 -8.97
C TRP A 229 -4.76 12.38 -8.43
N LEU A 230 -4.79 12.22 -7.10
CA LEU A 230 -4.72 10.90 -6.46
C LEU A 230 -5.89 10.01 -6.90
N MET A 231 -7.12 10.51 -6.80
CA MET A 231 -8.31 9.75 -7.15
C MET A 231 -8.39 9.45 -8.67
N GLU A 232 -8.00 10.38 -9.51
CA GLU A 232 -7.90 10.17 -10.97
C GLU A 232 -6.85 9.11 -11.32
N ALA A 233 -5.67 9.16 -10.71
CA ALA A 233 -4.62 8.17 -10.95
C ALA A 233 -5.08 6.76 -10.58
N LEU A 234 -5.75 6.61 -9.44
CA LEU A 234 -6.27 5.32 -8.96
C LEU A 234 -7.44 4.80 -9.79
N SER A 235 -8.26 5.69 -10.36
CA SER A 235 -9.36 5.30 -11.26
C SER A 235 -8.92 5.00 -12.70
N GLY A 236 -7.64 5.21 -13.02
CA GLY A 236 -7.10 5.00 -14.37
C GLY A 236 -7.68 5.96 -15.43
N ASN A 237 -8.25 7.08 -15.00
CA ASN A 237 -8.84 8.09 -15.87
C ASN A 237 -8.30 9.49 -15.52
N PRO A 238 -7.01 9.74 -15.81
CA PRO A 238 -6.37 11.00 -15.45
C PRO A 238 -6.91 12.17 -16.29
N GLY A 239 -7.09 13.30 -15.62
CA GLY A 239 -7.25 14.58 -16.31
C GLY A 239 -5.99 15.00 -17.08
N ALA A 240 -6.13 15.87 -18.06
CA ALA A 240 -5.03 16.31 -18.93
C ALA A 240 -3.84 16.95 -18.18
N THR A 241 -4.06 17.44 -16.97
CA THR A 241 -3.05 18.12 -16.15
C THR A 241 -2.51 17.23 -15.00
N ASN A 242 -2.94 15.98 -14.92
CA ASN A 242 -2.54 15.09 -13.84
C ASN A 242 -1.16 14.47 -14.11
N PRO A 243 -0.10 14.91 -13.40
CA PRO A 243 1.24 14.37 -13.60
C PRO A 243 1.45 13.04 -12.86
N LEU A 244 0.56 12.71 -11.92
CA LEU A 244 0.71 11.58 -11.02
C LEU A 244 0.47 10.24 -11.72
N TYR A 245 -0.46 10.20 -12.68
CA TYR A 245 -0.80 8.98 -13.40
C TYR A 245 0.40 8.41 -14.16
N ASP A 246 1.07 9.24 -14.98
CA ASP A 246 2.25 8.82 -15.74
C ASP A 246 3.41 8.39 -14.82
N LEU A 247 3.53 9.06 -13.68
CA LEU A 247 4.52 8.73 -12.66
C LEU A 247 4.31 7.30 -12.13
N VAL A 248 3.07 6.98 -11.75
CA VAL A 248 2.70 5.65 -11.23
C VAL A 248 2.86 4.57 -12.31
N ILE A 249 2.44 4.82 -13.56
CA ILE A 249 2.58 3.86 -14.67
C ILE A 249 4.06 3.53 -14.94
N ARG A 250 4.95 4.52 -14.89
CA ARG A 250 6.41 4.28 -15.06
C ARG A 250 6.96 3.47 -13.89
N ALA A 251 6.54 3.77 -12.67
CA ALA A 251 6.95 3.04 -11.48
C ALA A 251 6.48 1.58 -11.51
N ASP A 252 5.23 1.33 -11.90
CA ASP A 252 4.66 -0.01 -12.09
C ASP A 252 5.44 -0.81 -13.14
N SER A 253 5.66 -0.23 -14.32
CA SER A 253 6.45 -0.84 -15.39
C SER A 253 7.87 -1.22 -14.92
N SER A 254 8.51 -0.35 -14.14
CA SER A 254 9.85 -0.60 -13.61
C SER A 254 9.87 -1.73 -12.58
N SER A 255 8.86 -1.84 -11.70
CA SER A 255 8.74 -2.95 -10.74
C SER A 255 8.54 -4.28 -11.47
N THR A 256 7.66 -4.29 -12.45
CA THR A 256 7.39 -5.46 -13.29
C THR A 256 8.66 -5.94 -14.00
N GLU A 257 9.38 -5.04 -14.68
CA GLU A 257 10.60 -5.35 -15.41
C GLU A 257 11.72 -5.87 -14.50
N ARG A 258 11.88 -5.28 -13.32
CA ARG A 258 12.87 -5.72 -12.32
C ARG A 258 12.60 -7.14 -11.84
N ASP A 259 11.34 -7.47 -11.53
CA ASP A 259 10.99 -8.80 -11.05
C ASP A 259 11.20 -9.86 -12.15
N LEU A 260 10.80 -9.56 -13.39
CA LEU A 260 11.01 -10.46 -14.55
C LEU A 260 12.50 -10.71 -14.82
N LYS A 261 13.35 -9.68 -14.73
CA LYS A 261 14.81 -9.84 -14.86
C LYS A 261 15.39 -10.72 -13.74
N THR A 262 14.96 -10.53 -12.50
CA THR A 262 15.39 -11.34 -11.35
C THR A 262 14.96 -12.79 -11.51
N MET A 263 13.76 -13.06 -11.99
CA MET A 263 13.27 -14.40 -12.28
C MET A 263 14.05 -15.06 -13.42
N GLY A 264 14.34 -14.33 -14.50
CA GLY A 264 15.13 -14.83 -15.63
C GLY A 264 16.55 -15.26 -15.22
N VAL A 265 17.20 -14.47 -14.37
CA VAL A 265 18.53 -14.82 -13.82
C VAL A 265 18.46 -16.06 -12.92
N ALA A 266 17.42 -16.19 -12.09
CA ALA A 266 17.24 -17.35 -11.22
C ALA A 266 16.99 -18.63 -12.04
N MET A 267 16.23 -18.54 -13.14
CA MET A 267 15.98 -19.70 -14.04
C MET A 267 17.23 -20.10 -14.80
N ALA A 268 18.01 -19.15 -15.32
CA ALA A 268 19.26 -19.43 -16.04
C ALA A 268 20.33 -20.09 -15.16
N GLY A 269 20.29 -19.87 -13.84
CA GLY A 269 21.19 -20.53 -12.88
C GLY A 269 20.84 -21.99 -12.57
N TYR A 270 19.70 -22.50 -13.03
CA TYR A 270 19.28 -23.90 -12.88
C TYR A 270 19.54 -24.76 -14.14
N GLU A 271 20.01 -24.16 -15.24
CA GLU A 271 20.35 -24.86 -16.48
C GLU A 271 21.84 -25.22 -16.60
N LEU A 272 22.60 -25.09 -15.51
CA LEU A 272 23.98 -25.56 -15.34
C LEU A 272 24.01 -26.64 -14.25
#